data_6689bd42a9d11bbfbff48b3f166a3896
#
_entry.id   6689bd42a9d11bbfbff48b3f166a3896
#
_cell.length_a   1.000
_cell.length_b   1.000
_cell.length_c   1.000
_cell.angle_alpha   90.00
_cell.angle_beta   90.00
_cell.angle_gamma   90.00
#
_symmetry.space_group_name_H-M   'P 1'
#
loop_
_entity.id
_entity.type
_entity.pdbx_description
1 polymer ?
#
loop_
_entity_poly.entity_id
_entity_poly.type
_entity_poly.pdbx_seq_one_letter_code
_entity_poly.pdbx_strand_id
1 'polypeptide(L)'
;MILVDTSVWIDFLSGRDTRHRHLLHQLLEKEEDVCITEIILTEILQGIRDDALFATTKKYLLEFPVVKPRGTETYIKAAEIFRKCRKQGKTIRKTIDCIIASIAIENNFTLLHNDSDFE
;
A
#
# COMPACT_ATOMS: atom_id res chain seq x y z
N MET A 1 -13.41 -1.50 -2.48
CA MET A 1 -12.07 -2.04 -2.82
C MET A 1 -11.12 -1.78 -1.66
N ILE A 2 -10.16 -2.66 -1.47
CA ILE A 2 -9.20 -2.58 -0.36
C ILE A 2 -7.82 -2.35 -0.93
N LEU A 3 -7.19 -1.24 -0.54
CA LEU A 3 -5.80 -0.94 -0.89
C LEU A 3 -4.90 -1.47 0.22
N VAL A 4 -3.95 -2.34 -0.14
CA VAL A 4 -3.06 -2.98 0.82
C VAL A 4 -1.69 -2.31 0.76
N ASP A 5 -1.23 -1.81 1.91
CA ASP A 5 0.05 -1.11 2.02
C ASP A 5 1.23 -2.06 1.79
N THR A 6 2.36 -1.47 1.40
CA THR A 6 3.59 -2.20 1.07
C THR A 6 4.03 -3.16 2.17
N SER A 7 4.02 -2.71 3.43
CA SER A 7 4.48 -3.52 4.56
C SER A 7 3.66 -4.80 4.75
N VAL A 8 2.36 -4.72 4.52
CA VAL A 8 1.47 -5.88 4.63
C VAL A 8 1.78 -6.88 3.50
N TRP A 9 1.98 -6.39 2.28
CA TRP A 9 2.36 -7.23 1.16
C TRP A 9 3.69 -7.94 1.41
N ILE A 10 4.68 -7.20 1.94
CA ILE A 10 6.01 -7.77 2.22
C ILE A 10 5.90 -8.89 3.25
N ASP A 11 5.14 -8.68 4.33
CA ASP A 11 4.90 -9.71 5.34
C ASP A 11 4.21 -10.94 4.74
N PHE A 12 3.21 -10.71 3.90
CA PHE A 12 2.47 -11.79 3.25
C PHE A 12 3.36 -12.60 2.30
N LEU A 13 4.12 -11.92 1.45
CA LEU A 13 4.97 -12.58 0.45
C LEU A 13 6.17 -13.28 1.07
N SER A 14 6.69 -12.78 2.19
CA SER A 14 7.83 -13.39 2.89
C SER A 14 7.40 -14.49 3.87
N GLY A 15 6.10 -14.67 4.07
CA GLY A 15 5.58 -15.68 5.00
C GLY A 15 5.73 -15.31 6.47
N ARG A 16 5.96 -14.03 6.77
CA ARG A 16 6.09 -13.57 8.15
C ARG A 16 4.79 -13.77 8.91
N ASP A 17 4.89 -14.28 10.15
CA ASP A 17 3.70 -14.57 10.97
C ASP A 17 3.25 -13.30 11.69
N THR A 18 2.49 -12.46 10.98
CA THR A 18 1.92 -11.24 11.54
C THR A 18 0.40 -11.26 11.40
N ARG A 19 -0.27 -10.45 12.23
CA ARG A 19 -1.71 -10.30 12.16
C ARG A 19 -2.15 -9.80 10.78
N HIS A 20 -1.42 -8.85 10.23
CA HIS A 20 -1.78 -8.24 8.94
C HIS A 20 -1.60 -9.19 7.78
N ARG A 21 -0.60 -10.07 7.85
CA ARG A 21 -0.43 -11.14 6.88
C ARG A 21 -1.64 -12.06 6.86
N HIS A 22 -2.12 -12.45 8.04
CA HIS A 22 -3.29 -13.32 8.16
C HIS A 22 -4.55 -12.64 7.65
N LEU A 23 -4.71 -11.35 7.93
CA LEU A 23 -5.83 -10.57 7.41
C LEU A 23 -5.84 -10.54 5.88
N LEU A 24 -4.68 -10.28 5.26
CA LEU A 24 -4.58 -10.26 3.81
C LEU A 24 -4.89 -11.64 3.23
N HIS A 25 -4.36 -12.70 3.85
CA HIS A 25 -4.64 -14.06 3.42
C HIS A 25 -6.14 -14.34 3.41
N GLN A 26 -6.85 -13.94 4.48
CA GLN A 26 -8.30 -14.11 4.58
C GLN A 26 -9.04 -13.32 3.51
N LEU A 27 -8.62 -12.10 3.24
CA LEU A 27 -9.24 -11.28 2.20
C LEU A 27 -9.11 -11.92 0.83
N LEU A 28 -7.93 -12.47 0.53
CA LEU A 28 -7.69 -13.13 -0.75
C LEU A 28 -8.47 -14.44 -0.87
N GLU A 29 -8.60 -15.20 0.21
CA GLU A 29 -9.42 -16.43 0.22
C GLU A 29 -10.88 -16.14 -0.04
N LYS A 30 -11.38 -15.02 0.47
CA LYS A 30 -12.77 -14.61 0.30
C LYS A 30 -13.01 -13.88 -1.03
N GLU A 31 -11.99 -13.78 -1.85
CA GLU A 31 -12.03 -13.07 -3.14
C GLU A 31 -12.52 -11.62 -3.03
N GLU A 32 -12.12 -10.96 -1.93
CA GLU A 32 -12.43 -9.55 -1.75
C GLU A 32 -11.66 -8.70 -2.78
N ASP A 33 -12.21 -7.54 -3.11
CA ASP A 33 -11.61 -6.63 -4.09
C ASP A 33 -10.37 -5.97 -3.51
N VAL A 34 -9.20 -6.54 -3.78
CA VAL A 34 -7.90 -6.02 -3.37
C VAL A 34 -7.25 -5.33 -4.57
N CYS A 35 -6.64 -4.19 -4.33
CA CYS A 35 -5.92 -3.45 -5.37
C CYS A 35 -4.54 -3.02 -4.88
N ILE A 36 -3.72 -2.57 -5.83
CA ILE A 36 -2.37 -2.12 -5.58
C ILE A 36 -2.15 -0.81 -6.35
N THR A 37 -1.18 0.01 -5.91
CA THR A 37 -0.78 1.21 -6.63
C THR A 37 0.59 1.00 -7.26
N GLU A 38 0.95 1.87 -8.19
CA GLU A 38 2.26 1.82 -8.84
C GLU A 38 3.39 2.04 -7.84
N ILE A 39 3.19 2.91 -6.84
CA ILE A 39 4.19 3.16 -5.80
C ILE A 39 4.42 1.92 -4.96
N ILE A 40 3.34 1.26 -4.53
CA ILE A 40 3.43 0.03 -3.74
C ILE A 40 4.12 -1.07 -4.54
N LEU A 41 3.75 -1.21 -5.80
CA LEU A 41 4.39 -2.16 -6.70
C LEU A 41 5.90 -1.93 -6.77
N THR A 42 6.30 -0.66 -6.90
CA THR A 42 7.71 -0.27 -6.93
C THR A 42 8.42 -0.65 -5.64
N GLU A 43 7.83 -0.32 -4.50
CA GLU A 43 8.45 -0.59 -3.21
C GLU A 43 8.65 -2.09 -2.95
N ILE A 44 7.69 -2.90 -3.36
CA ILE A 44 7.80 -4.35 -3.20
C ILE A 44 8.91 -4.90 -4.11
N LEU A 45 8.85 -4.56 -5.39
CA LEU A 45 9.74 -5.14 -6.39
C LEU A 45 11.19 -4.69 -6.23
N GLN A 46 11.42 -3.44 -5.83
CA GLN A 46 12.79 -2.93 -5.68
C GLN A 46 13.58 -3.67 -4.60
N GLY A 47 12.89 -4.27 -3.63
CA GLY A 47 13.54 -4.99 -2.54
C GLY A 47 13.92 -6.44 -2.88
N ILE A 48 13.51 -6.95 -4.03
CA ILE A 48 13.77 -8.33 -4.41
C ILE A 48 15.07 -8.41 -5.22
N ARG A 49 16.03 -9.18 -4.71
CA ARG A 49 17.34 -9.30 -5.35
C ARG A 49 17.41 -10.46 -6.34
N ASP A 50 16.70 -11.56 -6.07
CA ASP A 50 16.72 -12.74 -6.94
C ASP A 50 15.87 -12.49 -8.19
N ASP A 51 16.45 -12.67 -9.37
CA ASP A 51 15.78 -12.39 -10.64
C ASP A 51 14.56 -13.26 -10.87
N ALA A 52 14.64 -14.54 -10.52
CA ALA A 52 13.50 -15.45 -10.69
C ALA A 52 12.36 -15.08 -9.77
N LEU A 53 12.65 -14.73 -8.52
CA LEU A 53 11.64 -14.29 -7.57
C LEU A 53 11.02 -12.95 -7.99
N PHE A 54 11.84 -12.04 -8.52
CA PHE A 54 11.34 -10.77 -9.05
C PHE A 54 10.31 -11.02 -10.16
N ALA A 55 10.62 -11.87 -11.12
CA ALA A 55 9.72 -12.17 -12.23
C ALA A 55 8.42 -12.81 -11.76
N THR A 56 8.50 -13.76 -10.84
CA THR A 56 7.34 -14.47 -10.31
C THR A 56 6.45 -13.51 -9.50
N THR A 57 7.06 -12.70 -8.64
CA THR A 57 6.33 -11.75 -7.81
C THR A 57 5.65 -10.68 -8.66
N LYS A 58 6.37 -10.16 -9.66
CA LYS A 58 5.80 -9.17 -10.59
C LYS A 58 4.56 -9.72 -11.28
N LYS A 59 4.64 -10.93 -11.79
CA LYS A 59 3.53 -11.59 -12.47
C LYS A 59 2.32 -11.74 -11.54
N TYR A 60 2.58 -12.16 -10.31
CA TYR A 60 1.52 -12.33 -9.31
C TYR A 60 0.84 -11.00 -8.98
N LEU A 61 1.62 -9.97 -8.69
CA LEU A 61 1.08 -8.67 -8.30
C LEU A 61 0.29 -8.00 -9.43
N LEU A 62 0.68 -8.23 -10.68
CA LEU A 62 -0.03 -7.66 -11.82
C LEU A 62 -1.37 -8.33 -12.10
N GLU A 63 -1.72 -9.37 -11.36
CA GLU A 63 -3.07 -9.95 -11.42
C GLU A 63 -4.09 -9.06 -10.67
N PHE A 64 -3.62 -8.17 -9.82
CA PHE A 64 -4.49 -7.24 -9.08
C PHE A 64 -4.65 -5.93 -9.85
N PRO A 65 -5.81 -5.26 -9.72
CA PRO A 65 -5.98 -3.95 -10.33
C PRO A 65 -4.95 -2.96 -9.82
N VAL A 66 -4.33 -2.22 -10.73
CA VAL A 66 -3.38 -1.17 -10.39
C VAL A 66 -4.13 0.17 -10.45
N VAL A 67 -4.33 0.77 -9.29
CA VAL A 67 -5.05 2.04 -9.17
C VAL A 67 -4.06 3.17 -9.35
N LYS A 68 -4.39 4.08 -10.27
CA LYS A 68 -3.52 5.22 -10.59
C LYS A 68 -4.01 6.48 -9.91
N PRO A 69 -3.10 7.42 -9.58
CA PRO A 69 -3.51 8.73 -9.09
C PRO A 69 -4.40 9.41 -10.13
N ARG A 70 -5.39 10.17 -9.67
CA ARG A 70 -6.28 10.90 -10.58
C ARG A 70 -5.57 12.03 -11.31
N GLY A 71 -4.50 12.56 -10.72
CA GLY A 71 -3.73 13.64 -11.31
C GLY A 71 -2.99 14.44 -10.25
N THR A 72 -2.65 15.68 -10.58
CA THR A 72 -1.90 16.57 -9.69
C THR A 72 -2.56 16.75 -8.33
N GLU A 73 -3.88 16.77 -8.28
CA GLU A 73 -4.63 16.94 -7.04
C GLU A 73 -4.33 15.86 -6.01
N THR A 74 -4.03 14.64 -6.46
CA THR A 74 -3.64 13.55 -5.56
C THR A 74 -2.40 13.93 -4.75
N TYR A 75 -1.43 14.56 -5.41
CA TYR A 75 -0.15 14.94 -4.79
C TYR A 75 -0.30 16.17 -3.90
N ILE A 76 -1.13 17.12 -4.30
CA ILE A 76 -1.44 18.29 -3.46
C ILE A 76 -2.11 17.81 -2.17
N LYS A 77 -3.07 16.91 -2.26
CA LYS A 77 -3.74 16.33 -1.10
C LYS A 77 -2.77 15.59 -0.19
N ALA A 78 -1.80 14.87 -0.78
CA ALA A 78 -0.76 14.19 -0.01
C ALA A 78 0.05 15.20 0.82
N ALA A 79 0.38 16.36 0.23
CA ALA A 79 1.09 17.42 0.95
C ALA A 79 0.25 17.98 2.10
N GLU A 80 -1.06 18.12 1.89
CA GLU A 80 -1.98 18.57 2.95
C GLU A 80 -2.03 17.56 4.10
N ILE A 81 -2.06 16.27 3.79
CA ILE A 81 -2.04 15.19 4.79
C ILE A 81 -0.74 15.27 5.61
N PHE A 82 0.39 15.43 4.95
CA PHE A 82 1.69 15.54 5.61
C PHE A 82 1.71 16.73 6.58
N ARG A 83 1.25 17.90 6.12
CA ARG A 83 1.21 19.12 6.93
C ARG A 83 0.28 18.97 8.13
N LYS A 84 -0.86 18.33 7.94
CA LYS A 84 -1.82 18.11 9.03
C LYS A 84 -1.23 17.20 10.10
N CYS A 85 -0.57 16.12 9.71
CA CYS A 85 0.08 15.22 10.65
C CYS A 85 1.17 15.95 11.45
N ARG A 86 1.97 16.77 10.78
CA ARG A 86 3.02 17.56 11.44
C ARG A 86 2.45 18.53 12.45
N LYS A 87 1.34 19.23 12.12
CA LYS A 87 0.68 20.17 13.02
C LYS A 87 0.11 19.50 14.25
N GLN A 88 -0.32 18.24 14.12
CA GLN A 88 -0.86 17.48 15.24
C GLN A 88 0.22 16.84 16.11
N GLY A 89 1.50 17.10 15.83
CA GLY A 89 2.62 16.54 16.58
C GLY A 89 2.81 15.06 16.37
N LYS A 90 2.20 14.49 15.35
CA LYS A 90 2.38 13.07 15.02
C LYS A 90 3.72 12.87 14.35
N THR A 91 4.30 11.68 14.53
CA THR A 91 5.53 11.30 13.84
C THR A 91 5.33 11.49 12.34
N ILE A 92 6.28 12.22 11.73
CA ILE A 92 6.19 12.53 10.31
C ILE A 92 6.34 11.28 9.46
N ARG A 93 5.38 11.10 8.59
CA ARG A 93 5.39 10.04 7.62
C ARG A 93 6.28 10.35 6.49
N LYS A 94 6.66 9.31 5.81
CA LYS A 94 7.28 9.45 4.51
C LYS A 94 6.28 10.05 3.54
N THR A 95 6.77 10.83 2.59
CA THR A 95 5.96 11.41 1.51
C THR A 95 5.16 10.31 0.78
N ILE A 96 5.79 9.16 0.55
CA ILE A 96 5.16 8.02 -0.11
C ILE A 96 3.91 7.56 0.62
N ASP A 97 3.96 7.47 1.96
CA ASP A 97 2.81 7.05 2.76
C ASP A 97 1.65 8.03 2.60
N CYS A 98 1.95 9.31 2.52
CA CYS A 98 0.91 10.34 2.31
C CYS A 98 0.28 10.23 0.92
N ILE A 99 1.07 9.89 -0.10
CA ILE A 99 0.56 9.67 -1.46
C ILE A 99 -0.37 8.45 -1.48
N ILE A 100 0.03 7.36 -0.84
CA ILE A 100 -0.81 6.15 -0.74
C ILE A 100 -2.12 6.47 -0.03
N ALA A 101 -2.06 7.19 1.08
CA ALA A 101 -3.25 7.61 1.82
C ALA A 101 -4.16 8.49 0.96
N SER A 102 -3.59 9.41 0.19
CA SER A 102 -4.34 10.28 -0.71
C SER A 102 -5.08 9.48 -1.77
N ILE A 103 -4.43 8.48 -2.36
CA ILE A 103 -5.07 7.61 -3.37
C ILE A 103 -6.24 6.85 -2.76
N ALA A 104 -6.07 6.34 -1.55
CA ALA A 104 -7.15 5.63 -0.85
C ALA A 104 -8.33 6.56 -0.56
N ILE A 105 -8.06 7.77 -0.10
CA ILE A 105 -9.09 8.75 0.23
C ILE A 105 -9.85 9.18 -1.03
N GLU A 106 -9.16 9.52 -2.11
CA GLU A 106 -9.82 10.03 -3.31
C GLU A 106 -10.70 8.98 -3.98
N ASN A 107 -10.43 7.69 -3.74
CA ASN A 107 -11.23 6.58 -4.28
C ASN A 107 -12.17 5.98 -3.24
N ASN A 108 -12.15 6.49 -2.03
CA ASN A 108 -12.96 5.97 -0.93
C ASN A 108 -12.68 4.47 -0.65
N PHE A 109 -11.41 4.10 -0.73
CA PHE A 109 -10.97 2.74 -0.45
C PHE A 109 -10.60 2.57 1.02
N THR A 110 -10.77 1.35 1.53
CA THR A 110 -10.21 0.98 2.83
C THR A 110 -8.72 0.71 2.66
N LEU A 111 -7.90 1.26 3.54
CA LEU A 111 -6.45 1.03 3.53
C LEU A 111 -6.09 0.00 4.60
N LEU A 112 -5.57 -1.15 4.18
CA LEU A 112 -5.04 -2.16 5.09
C LEU A 112 -3.55 -1.90 5.32
N HIS A 113 -3.16 -1.62 6.56
CA HIS A 113 -1.80 -1.25 6.92
C HIS A 113 -1.42 -1.84 8.28
N ASN A 114 -0.12 -1.86 8.56
CA ASN A 114 0.39 -2.27 9.86
C ASN A 114 1.15 -1.13 10.56
N ASP A 115 0.98 0.10 10.07
CA ASP A 115 1.61 1.30 10.63
C ASP A 115 0.54 2.10 11.38
N SER A 116 0.71 2.22 12.72
CA SER A 116 -0.21 2.99 13.57
C SER A 116 -0.36 4.42 13.12
N ASP A 117 0.59 4.91 12.34
CA ASP A 117 0.58 6.27 11.84
C ASP A 117 -0.57 6.54 10.86
N PHE A 118 -1.11 5.55 10.18
CA PHE A 118 -2.28 5.73 9.32
C PHE A 118 -3.61 5.82 10.09
N GLU A 119 -3.58 5.50 11.35
CA GLU A 119 -4.74 5.59 12.23
C GLU A 119 -4.93 7.04 12.76
#